data_7891ae49874cdb4e295ac9e0b8419226
#
_entry.id   7891ae49874cdb4e295ac9e0b8419226
#
_cell.length_a   1.000
_cell.length_b   1.000
_cell.length_c   1.000
_cell.angle_alpha   90.00
_cell.angle_beta   90.00
_cell.angle_gamma   90.00
#
_symmetry.space_group_name_H-M   'P 1'
#
loop_
_entity.id
_entity.type
_entity.pdbx_description
1 polymer ?
#
loop_
_entity_poly.entity_id
_entity_poly.type
_entity_poly.pdbx_seq_one_letter_code
_entity_poly.pdbx_strand_id
1 'polypeptide(L)'
;RDLPSPPTLVQLERNGVLVDGVAVTTKSGHLFLFNRDTGESLYDIYEVDGIASTLPGEQAADSQPVSSVAFTRQEFEMTTRNQEAIDHVTEVVAPLDQRPWASPTTAGILFYPSYDGGAEWGGSAYNPNGHKLILNAQEIGGIIRLFEIPVGFSNRGVFAENCAGCHGENLAGTDRGVDLTGITDRLSTAETRELIVEGRGAMPSFDSLDQVEIN
;
A
#
# COMPACT_ATOMS: atom_id res chain seq x y z
N ARG A 1 9.05 -2.85 -0.23
CA ARG A 1 8.57 -1.64 0.49
C ARG A 1 9.22 -0.42 -0.12
N ASP A 2 8.50 0.64 -0.28
CA ASP A 2 8.93 1.86 -0.94
C ASP A 2 9.75 2.80 -0.04
N LEU A 3 10.35 3.81 -0.68
CA LEU A 3 11.17 4.85 -0.07
C LEU A 3 10.46 6.21 -0.23
N PRO A 4 9.39 6.49 0.52
CA PRO A 4 8.57 7.68 0.31
C PRO A 4 9.20 8.94 0.89
N SER A 5 10.14 8.80 1.82
CA SER A 5 10.76 9.94 2.49
C SER A 5 11.74 10.68 1.56
N PRO A 6 11.70 12.02 1.52
CA PRO A 6 12.70 12.78 0.81
C PRO A 6 14.09 12.60 1.46
N PRO A 7 15.15 12.58 0.66
CA PRO A 7 16.51 12.51 1.19
C PRO A 7 16.86 13.79 1.98
N THR A 8 17.52 13.60 3.11
CA THR A 8 17.96 14.69 4.00
C THR A 8 19.48 14.82 3.95
N LEU A 9 20.00 16.01 3.68
CA LEU A 9 21.43 16.28 3.74
C LEU A 9 21.87 16.38 5.21
N VAL A 10 22.94 15.68 5.55
CA VAL A 10 23.47 15.58 6.90
C VAL A 10 24.99 15.73 6.91
N GLN A 11 25.54 16.03 8.08
CA GLN A 11 26.96 15.88 8.35
C GLN A 11 27.12 14.96 9.56
N LEU A 12 28.04 14.03 9.47
CA LEU A 12 28.34 13.13 10.57
C LEU A 12 29.87 13.05 10.77
N GLU A 13 30.26 12.85 12.02
CA GLU A 13 31.66 12.64 12.35
C GLU A 13 32.01 11.16 12.23
N ARG A 14 33.04 10.86 11.43
CA ARG A 14 33.62 9.51 11.33
C ARG A 14 35.12 9.61 11.51
N ASN A 15 35.66 8.95 12.53
CA ASN A 15 37.09 8.92 12.82
C ASN A 15 37.71 10.34 12.96
N GLY A 16 36.97 11.26 13.55
CA GLY A 16 37.43 12.65 13.73
C GLY A 16 37.31 13.53 12.47
N VAL A 17 36.71 13.06 11.41
CA VAL A 17 36.48 13.79 10.16
C VAL A 17 34.98 13.96 9.92
N LEU A 18 34.59 15.18 9.57
CA LEU A 18 33.23 15.45 9.13
C LEU A 18 33.01 14.93 7.70
N VAL A 19 32.01 14.13 7.51
CA VAL A 19 31.60 13.57 6.23
C VAL A 19 30.21 14.11 5.89
N ASP A 20 30.09 14.67 4.70
CA ASP A 20 28.81 15.07 4.15
C ASP A 20 28.03 13.83 3.66
N GLY A 21 26.81 13.69 4.11
CA GLY A 21 25.98 12.53 3.84
C GLY A 21 24.60 12.86 3.31
N VAL A 22 23.98 11.83 2.74
CA VAL A 22 22.56 11.82 2.35
C VAL A 22 21.86 10.70 3.12
N ALA A 23 20.91 11.07 3.95
CA ALA A 23 20.12 10.15 4.76
C ALA A 23 18.75 9.91 4.11
N VAL A 24 18.33 8.66 4.01
CA VAL A 24 17.00 8.25 3.51
C VAL A 24 16.37 7.32 4.54
N THR A 25 15.23 7.72 5.08
CA THR A 25 14.40 6.89 5.95
C THR A 25 13.38 6.13 5.12
N THR A 26 13.03 4.93 5.56
CA THR A 26 12.23 4.00 4.75
C THR A 26 10.99 3.49 5.45
N LYS A 27 10.01 3.00 4.70
CA LYS A 27 8.84 2.28 5.25
C LYS A 27 9.22 1.01 6.00
N SER A 28 10.34 0.39 5.66
CA SER A 28 10.82 -0.79 6.40
C SER A 28 11.44 -0.45 7.76
N GLY A 29 11.52 0.83 8.12
CA GLY A 29 12.11 1.26 9.39
C GLY A 29 13.63 1.26 9.41
N HIS A 30 14.28 1.23 8.24
CA HIS A 30 15.72 1.31 8.10
C HIS A 30 16.16 2.68 7.59
N LEU A 31 17.34 3.11 8.05
CA LEU A 31 18.01 4.32 7.60
C LEU A 31 19.15 3.96 6.65
N PHE A 32 19.06 4.39 5.40
CA PHE A 32 20.18 4.36 4.48
C PHE A 32 20.93 5.69 4.56
N LEU A 33 22.26 5.62 4.65
CA LEU A 33 23.10 6.79 4.73
C LEU A 33 24.30 6.62 3.79
N PHE A 34 24.41 7.53 2.84
CA PHE A 34 25.44 7.50 1.82
C PHE A 34 26.35 8.73 1.94
N ASN A 35 27.62 8.57 1.62
CA ASN A 35 28.51 9.69 1.36
C ASN A 35 27.97 10.50 0.17
N ARG A 36 27.75 11.79 0.35
CA ARG A 36 27.14 12.65 -0.67
C ARG A 36 27.98 12.77 -1.94
N ASP A 37 29.31 12.73 -1.80
CA ASP A 37 30.22 12.98 -2.91
C ASP A 37 30.57 11.69 -3.67
N THR A 38 30.64 10.55 -2.98
CA THR A 38 31.06 9.27 -3.57
C THR A 38 29.90 8.30 -3.83
N GLY A 39 28.79 8.45 -3.15
CA GLY A 39 27.67 7.50 -3.17
C GLY A 39 27.92 6.23 -2.37
N GLU A 40 29.07 6.10 -1.69
CA GLU A 40 29.35 4.93 -0.86
C GLU A 40 28.45 4.90 0.37
N SER A 41 27.98 3.71 0.72
CA SER A 41 27.21 3.55 1.95
C SER A 41 28.08 3.79 3.18
N LEU A 42 27.57 4.58 4.11
CA LEU A 42 28.28 4.89 5.37
C LEU A 42 27.95 3.90 6.50
N TYR A 43 26.95 3.04 6.31
CA TYR A 43 26.62 1.88 7.15
C TYR A 43 26.53 0.64 6.30
N ASP A 44 26.70 -0.52 6.92
CA ASP A 44 26.61 -1.79 6.20
C ASP A 44 25.19 -1.99 5.63
N ILE A 45 25.15 -2.45 4.39
CA ILE A 45 23.95 -2.89 3.71
C ILE A 45 24.11 -4.38 3.45
N TYR A 46 23.10 -5.16 3.81
CA TYR A 46 23.07 -6.60 3.59
C TYR A 46 21.77 -7.00 2.89
N GLU A 47 21.80 -8.12 2.20
CA GLU A 47 20.64 -8.68 1.53
C GLU A 47 19.87 -9.58 2.51
N VAL A 48 18.54 -9.41 2.53
CA VAL A 48 17.63 -10.36 3.18
C VAL A 48 16.87 -11.13 2.10
N ASP A 49 16.72 -12.43 2.27
CA ASP A 49 16.01 -13.27 1.32
C ASP A 49 14.55 -12.83 1.20
N GLY A 50 14.09 -12.70 -0.04
CA GLY A 50 12.71 -12.47 -0.36
C GLY A 50 11.87 -13.73 -0.14
N ILE A 51 10.58 -13.56 0.07
CA ILE A 51 9.63 -14.66 0.16
C ILE A 51 8.83 -14.69 -1.14
N ALA A 52 8.92 -15.80 -1.86
CA ALA A 52 8.23 -15.97 -3.12
C ALA A 52 6.71 -15.73 -2.95
N SER A 53 6.13 -15.01 -3.89
CA SER A 53 4.69 -14.84 -3.93
C SER A 53 4.00 -16.14 -4.33
N THR A 54 2.81 -16.37 -3.76
CA THR A 54 1.93 -17.47 -4.14
C THR A 54 0.82 -17.03 -5.11
N LEU A 55 0.82 -15.77 -5.51
CA LEU A 55 -0.20 -15.22 -6.39
C LEU A 55 0.13 -15.49 -7.86
N PRO A 56 -0.84 -15.91 -8.68
CA PRO A 56 -0.63 -16.09 -10.11
C PRO A 56 -0.18 -14.78 -10.79
N GLY A 57 0.94 -14.85 -11.51
CA GLY A 57 1.46 -13.71 -12.28
C GLY A 57 2.27 -12.69 -11.46
N GLU A 58 2.40 -12.86 -10.14
CA GLU A 58 3.29 -12.05 -9.32
C GLU A 58 4.68 -12.71 -9.18
N GLN A 59 5.71 -11.90 -9.34
CA GLN A 59 7.08 -12.30 -9.07
C GLN A 59 7.68 -11.36 -8.02
N ALA A 60 7.89 -11.87 -6.82
CA ALA A 60 8.60 -11.14 -5.77
C ALA A 60 10.10 -11.06 -6.08
N ALA A 61 10.78 -10.05 -5.55
CA ALA A 61 12.23 -9.98 -5.62
C ALA A 61 12.87 -11.12 -4.80
N ASP A 62 13.96 -11.69 -5.31
CA ASP A 62 14.68 -12.78 -4.65
C ASP A 62 15.32 -12.33 -3.33
N SER A 63 15.73 -11.07 -3.24
CA SER A 63 16.27 -10.45 -2.03
C SER A 63 15.89 -8.97 -1.93
N GLN A 64 16.07 -8.42 -0.74
CA GLN A 64 15.87 -7.00 -0.44
C GLN A 64 17.09 -6.45 0.28
N PRO A 65 17.68 -5.31 -0.17
CA PRO A 65 18.75 -4.66 0.57
C PRO A 65 18.18 -3.97 1.82
N VAL A 66 18.80 -4.19 2.96
CA VAL A 66 18.50 -3.51 4.22
C VAL A 66 19.76 -2.92 4.84
N SER A 67 19.61 -1.75 5.45
CA SER A 67 20.70 -1.13 6.21
C SER A 67 20.83 -1.77 7.58
N SER A 68 22.05 -1.83 8.11
CA SER A 68 22.31 -2.25 9.49
C SER A 68 21.74 -1.30 10.55
N VAL A 69 21.27 -0.13 10.14
CA VAL A 69 20.65 0.86 11.04
C VAL A 69 19.15 0.83 10.89
N ALA A 70 18.49 0.22 11.86
CA ALA A 70 17.04 0.28 12.02
C ALA A 70 16.66 1.36 13.04
N PHE A 71 15.58 2.10 12.76
CA PHE A 71 15.01 3.09 13.68
C PHE A 71 13.63 2.70 14.20
N THR A 72 13.11 1.56 13.74
CA THR A 72 11.95 0.88 14.31
C THR A 72 12.35 -0.49 14.80
N ARG A 73 11.53 -1.07 15.66
CA ARG A 73 11.58 -2.51 15.91
C ARG A 73 11.31 -3.25 14.59
N GLN A 74 11.98 -4.35 14.38
CA GLN A 74 11.86 -5.12 13.14
C GLN A 74 10.93 -6.33 13.28
N GLU A 75 10.54 -6.63 14.51
CA GLU A 75 9.61 -7.71 14.85
C GLU A 75 8.39 -7.12 15.57
N PHE A 76 7.24 -7.68 15.27
CA PHE A 76 5.99 -7.33 15.96
C PHE A 76 6.03 -7.85 17.38
N GLU A 77 5.77 -6.97 18.33
CA GLU A 77 5.64 -7.32 19.74
C GLU A 77 4.18 -7.34 20.17
N MET A 78 3.82 -8.38 20.91
CA MET A 78 2.49 -8.53 21.47
C MET A 78 2.16 -7.38 22.43
N THR A 79 0.91 -6.94 22.42
CA THR A 79 0.43 -5.96 23.43
C THR A 79 0.60 -6.47 24.85
N THR A 80 0.94 -5.54 25.75
CA THR A 80 1.07 -5.83 27.18
C THR A 80 -0.03 -5.16 28.01
N ARG A 81 -1.07 -4.63 27.35
CA ARG A 81 -2.10 -3.80 27.99
C ARG A 81 -2.88 -4.54 29.09
N ASN A 82 -3.47 -5.67 28.75
CA ASN A 82 -4.17 -6.57 29.69
C ASN A 82 -4.40 -7.93 29.00
N GLN A 83 -4.87 -8.93 29.76
CA GLN A 83 -5.06 -10.27 29.24
C GLN A 83 -6.06 -10.35 28.09
N GLU A 84 -7.18 -9.63 28.18
CA GLU A 84 -8.20 -9.58 27.12
C GLU A 84 -7.61 -9.06 25.80
N ALA A 85 -6.79 -8.00 25.83
CA ALA A 85 -6.11 -7.47 24.65
C ALA A 85 -5.06 -8.45 24.10
N ILE A 86 -4.33 -9.16 24.96
CA ILE A 86 -3.36 -10.19 24.57
C ILE A 86 -4.10 -11.34 23.85
N ASP A 87 -5.17 -11.84 24.44
CA ASP A 87 -5.96 -12.94 23.88
C ASP A 87 -6.54 -12.56 22.53
N HIS A 88 -7.14 -11.36 22.44
CA HIS A 88 -7.69 -10.85 21.18
C HIS A 88 -6.62 -10.71 20.08
N VAL A 89 -5.49 -10.06 20.36
CA VAL A 89 -4.42 -9.89 19.38
C VAL A 89 -3.84 -11.24 18.98
N THR A 90 -3.67 -12.17 19.95
CA THR A 90 -3.20 -13.52 19.67
C THR A 90 -4.12 -14.26 18.70
N GLU A 91 -5.43 -14.21 18.92
CA GLU A 91 -6.43 -14.82 18.03
C GLU A 91 -6.36 -14.23 16.62
N VAL A 92 -6.23 -12.90 16.53
CA VAL A 92 -6.20 -12.18 15.25
C VAL A 92 -4.95 -12.47 14.43
N VAL A 93 -3.76 -12.55 15.09
CA VAL A 93 -2.49 -12.70 14.36
C VAL A 93 -2.08 -14.15 14.14
N ALA A 94 -2.61 -15.11 14.94
CA ALA A 94 -2.23 -16.52 14.84
C ALA A 94 -2.39 -17.14 13.45
N PRO A 95 -3.44 -16.84 12.66
CA PRO A 95 -3.61 -17.43 11.32
C PRO A 95 -2.77 -16.73 10.24
N LEU A 96 -2.07 -15.64 10.55
CA LEU A 96 -1.36 -14.83 9.58
C LEU A 96 0.09 -15.29 9.39
N ASP A 97 0.63 -15.10 8.18
CA ASP A 97 2.06 -15.20 7.99
C ASP A 97 2.74 -13.97 8.63
N GLN A 98 3.56 -14.21 9.64
CA GLN A 98 4.22 -13.17 10.44
C GLN A 98 5.69 -12.98 10.04
N ARG A 99 6.17 -13.68 9.02
CA ARG A 99 7.56 -13.56 8.58
C ARG A 99 7.82 -12.16 8.03
N PRO A 100 8.96 -11.55 8.37
CA PRO A 100 9.39 -10.31 7.71
C PRO A 100 9.43 -10.51 6.17
N TRP A 101 8.99 -9.51 5.43
CA TRP A 101 9.00 -9.53 3.96
C TRP A 101 8.04 -10.54 3.30
N ALA A 102 7.13 -11.16 4.04
CA ALA A 102 6.08 -11.98 3.45
C ALA A 102 5.30 -11.18 2.40
N SER A 103 5.04 -11.82 1.25
CA SER A 103 4.17 -11.26 0.23
C SER A 103 2.71 -11.37 0.67
N PRO A 104 1.84 -10.39 0.35
CA PRO A 104 0.42 -10.48 0.64
C PRO A 104 -0.20 -11.75 0.04
N THR A 105 -1.09 -12.39 0.79
CA THR A 105 -1.79 -13.62 0.39
C THR A 105 -3.27 -13.55 0.70
N THR A 106 -4.04 -14.51 0.20
CA THR A 106 -5.45 -14.67 0.55
C THR A 106 -5.65 -15.15 1.99
N ALA A 107 -4.68 -15.85 2.57
CA ALA A 107 -4.69 -16.24 3.98
C ALA A 107 -4.42 -15.04 4.90
N GLY A 108 -3.66 -14.08 4.41
CA GLY A 108 -3.29 -12.86 5.12
C GLY A 108 -1.88 -12.88 5.69
N ILE A 109 -1.32 -11.70 5.84
CA ILE A 109 -0.02 -11.46 6.47
C ILE A 109 -0.15 -10.45 7.61
N LEU A 110 0.72 -10.57 8.61
CA LEU A 110 0.99 -9.49 9.55
C LEU A 110 2.08 -8.60 8.94
N PHE A 111 1.72 -7.39 8.56
CA PHE A 111 2.61 -6.42 7.92
C PHE A 111 3.14 -5.45 8.96
N TYR A 112 4.45 -5.52 9.25
CA TYR A 112 5.08 -4.71 10.29
C TYR A 112 6.43 -4.13 9.82
N PRO A 113 6.75 -2.85 10.07
CA PRO A 113 5.77 -1.79 10.36
C PRO A 113 4.68 -1.77 9.27
N SER A 114 3.49 -1.26 9.57
CA SER A 114 2.30 -1.40 8.72
C SER A 114 2.46 -0.79 7.31
N TYR A 115 1.38 -0.70 6.58
CA TYR A 115 1.34 -0.14 5.22
C TYR A 115 1.90 1.29 5.14
N ASP A 116 1.64 2.12 6.17
CA ASP A 116 2.23 3.45 6.29
C ASP A 116 3.74 3.39 6.59
N GLY A 117 4.23 2.24 7.09
CA GLY A 117 5.65 2.01 7.30
C GLY A 117 6.25 2.69 8.52
N GLY A 118 7.56 2.52 8.70
CA GLY A 118 8.32 3.15 9.78
C GLY A 118 8.49 4.65 9.59
N ALA A 119 8.70 5.10 8.35
CA ALA A 119 8.74 6.52 7.98
C ALA A 119 8.02 6.74 6.65
N GLU A 120 7.47 7.92 6.48
CA GLU A 120 6.66 8.35 5.37
C GLU A 120 7.20 9.65 4.74
N TRP A 121 6.49 10.20 3.78
CA TRP A 121 6.84 11.40 3.00
C TRP A 121 7.15 12.66 3.86
N GLY A 122 6.81 12.66 5.14
CA GLY A 122 7.19 13.72 6.08
C GLY A 122 8.71 13.83 6.28
N GLY A 123 9.47 12.77 5.96
CA GLY A 123 10.93 12.78 5.98
C GLY A 123 11.53 12.91 7.37
N SER A 124 12.74 13.45 7.39
CA SER A 124 13.51 13.69 8.61
C SER A 124 14.09 15.11 8.65
N ALA A 125 14.44 15.58 9.83
CA ALA A 125 15.10 16.87 10.04
C ALA A 125 16.52 16.66 10.58
N TYR A 126 17.45 17.46 10.11
CA TYR A 126 18.82 17.43 10.60
C TYR A 126 19.13 18.63 11.50
N ASN A 127 19.69 18.37 12.69
CA ASN A 127 20.21 19.40 13.58
C ASN A 127 21.73 19.51 13.45
N PRO A 128 22.27 20.56 12.83
CA PRO A 128 23.69 20.69 12.60
C PRO A 128 24.50 20.96 13.89
N ASN A 129 23.90 21.54 14.94
CA ASN A 129 24.60 21.87 16.19
C ASN A 129 24.92 20.62 17.04
N GLY A 130 24.43 19.46 16.70
CA GLY A 130 24.69 18.23 17.44
C GLY A 130 24.81 17.01 16.55
N HIS A 131 24.87 17.22 15.22
CA HIS A 131 24.95 16.18 14.20
C HIS A 131 23.90 15.09 14.41
N LYS A 132 22.62 15.51 14.65
CA LYS A 132 21.51 14.60 14.94
C LYS A 132 20.48 14.61 13.82
N LEU A 133 20.14 13.43 13.35
CA LEU A 133 18.96 13.22 12.52
C LEU A 133 17.76 12.98 13.43
N ILE A 134 16.69 13.73 13.20
CA ILE A 134 15.43 13.65 13.95
C ILE A 134 14.39 13.16 12.97
N LEU A 135 13.71 12.09 13.29
CA LEU A 135 12.67 11.51 12.46
C LEU A 135 11.46 11.11 13.32
N ASN A 136 10.30 11.07 12.69
CA ASN A 136 9.12 10.50 13.28
C ASN A 136 9.00 9.05 12.82
N ALA A 137 8.87 8.12 13.75
CA ALA A 137 8.75 6.69 13.46
C ALA A 137 7.39 6.16 13.87
N GLN A 138 6.83 5.30 13.04
CA GLN A 138 5.59 4.58 13.30
C GLN A 138 5.89 3.09 13.45
N GLU A 139 5.30 2.46 14.47
CA GLU A 139 5.48 1.04 14.79
C GLU A 139 4.12 0.35 14.99
N ILE A 140 3.19 0.57 14.05
CA ILE A 140 1.87 -0.07 14.09
C ILE A 140 1.92 -1.34 13.24
N GLY A 141 1.38 -2.44 13.76
CA GLY A 141 1.13 -3.65 12.96
C GLY A 141 -0.13 -3.48 12.11
N GLY A 142 -0.08 -3.99 10.89
CA GLY A 142 -1.22 -4.01 9.97
C GLY A 142 -1.49 -5.41 9.46
N ILE A 143 -2.72 -5.68 9.10
CA ILE A 143 -3.11 -6.94 8.46
C ILE A 143 -3.41 -6.64 6.99
N ILE A 144 -2.73 -7.36 6.10
CA ILE A 144 -3.03 -7.34 4.68
C ILE A 144 -3.56 -8.71 4.29
N ARG A 145 -4.76 -8.73 3.73
CA ARG A 145 -5.38 -9.93 3.19
C ARG A 145 -5.91 -9.61 1.80
N LEU A 146 -5.59 -10.44 0.85
CA LEU A 146 -6.12 -10.35 -0.50
C LEU A 146 -7.37 -11.22 -0.62
N PHE A 147 -8.23 -10.85 -1.51
CA PHE A 147 -9.39 -11.66 -1.89
C PHE A 147 -9.56 -11.62 -3.41
N GLU A 148 -10.05 -12.71 -3.94
CA GLU A 148 -10.43 -12.74 -5.36
C GLU A 148 -11.60 -11.77 -5.55
N ILE A 149 -11.47 -10.92 -6.56
CA ILE A 149 -12.58 -10.08 -6.97
C ILE A 149 -13.56 -11.01 -7.73
N PRO A 150 -14.79 -11.21 -7.25
CA PRO A 150 -15.78 -12.00 -7.97
C PRO A 150 -15.98 -11.46 -9.38
N VAL A 151 -16.31 -12.36 -10.31
CA VAL A 151 -16.75 -11.95 -11.65
C VAL A 151 -17.95 -11.02 -11.47
N GLY A 152 -17.91 -9.84 -12.10
CA GLY A 152 -18.94 -8.81 -11.91
C GLY A 152 -18.61 -7.75 -10.85
N PHE A 153 -17.66 -7.99 -9.97
CA PHE A 153 -17.31 -7.02 -8.89
C PHE A 153 -16.48 -5.82 -9.37
N SER A 154 -15.85 -5.89 -10.55
CA SER A 154 -15.24 -4.71 -11.17
C SER A 154 -16.29 -3.91 -11.91
N ASN A 155 -16.14 -2.57 -11.96
CA ASN A 155 -17.05 -1.71 -12.75
C ASN A 155 -17.21 -2.20 -14.18
N ARG A 156 -16.13 -2.74 -14.76
CA ARG A 156 -16.17 -3.35 -16.10
C ARG A 156 -16.96 -4.67 -16.11
N GLY A 157 -16.83 -5.49 -15.08
CA GLY A 157 -17.58 -6.74 -14.95
C GLY A 157 -19.05 -6.48 -14.71
N VAL A 158 -19.40 -5.59 -13.79
CA VAL A 158 -20.79 -5.16 -13.53
C VAL A 158 -21.41 -4.60 -14.80
N PHE A 159 -20.67 -3.75 -15.54
CA PHE A 159 -21.12 -3.22 -16.82
C PHE A 159 -21.33 -4.33 -17.87
N ALA A 160 -20.39 -5.27 -17.99
CA ALA A 160 -20.45 -6.36 -18.95
C ALA A 160 -21.67 -7.28 -18.70
N GLU A 161 -21.98 -7.56 -17.45
CA GLU A 161 -23.08 -8.44 -17.06
C GLU A 161 -24.45 -7.75 -17.16
N ASN A 162 -24.54 -6.48 -16.78
CA ASN A 162 -25.83 -5.81 -16.60
C ASN A 162 -26.15 -4.77 -17.67
N CYS A 163 -25.16 -4.17 -18.32
CA CYS A 163 -25.33 -3.00 -19.16
C CYS A 163 -24.94 -3.21 -20.63
N ALA A 164 -23.85 -3.99 -20.87
CA ALA A 164 -23.26 -4.13 -22.20
C ALA A 164 -24.19 -4.73 -23.23
N GLY A 165 -25.14 -5.59 -22.81
CA GLY A 165 -26.15 -6.18 -23.68
C GLY A 165 -27.03 -5.13 -24.41
N CYS A 166 -27.21 -3.96 -23.79
CA CYS A 166 -27.95 -2.85 -24.39
C CYS A 166 -27.00 -1.74 -24.89
N HIS A 167 -25.96 -1.40 -24.11
CA HIS A 167 -25.10 -0.26 -24.41
C HIS A 167 -23.84 -0.58 -25.22
N GLY A 168 -23.63 -1.88 -25.55
CA GLY A 168 -22.43 -2.34 -26.25
C GLY A 168 -21.20 -2.43 -25.34
N GLU A 169 -20.31 -3.40 -25.57
CA GLU A 169 -19.07 -3.57 -24.78
C GLU A 169 -18.12 -2.37 -24.87
N ASN A 170 -18.22 -1.59 -25.93
CA ASN A 170 -17.42 -0.38 -26.20
C ASN A 170 -18.16 0.92 -25.88
N LEU A 171 -19.28 0.87 -25.18
CA LEU A 171 -20.14 2.00 -24.82
C LEU A 171 -20.83 2.72 -26.00
N ALA A 172 -20.66 2.28 -27.24
CA ALA A 172 -21.15 2.98 -28.44
C ALA A 172 -22.66 2.80 -28.70
N GLY A 173 -23.36 2.13 -27.79
CA GLY A 173 -24.78 1.81 -27.95
C GLY A 173 -25.05 0.62 -28.86
N THR A 174 -26.32 0.24 -28.93
CA THR A 174 -26.86 -0.80 -29.82
C THR A 174 -28.27 -0.38 -30.26
N ASP A 175 -28.99 -1.27 -30.93
CA ASP A 175 -30.42 -1.10 -31.21
C ASP A 175 -31.31 -1.10 -29.94
N ARG A 176 -30.75 -1.52 -28.79
CA ARG A 176 -31.45 -1.63 -27.51
C ARG A 176 -31.12 -0.55 -26.51
N GLY A 177 -29.96 0.11 -26.65
CA GLY A 177 -29.50 1.10 -25.69
C GLY A 177 -28.65 2.20 -26.34
N VAL A 178 -28.72 3.37 -25.76
CA VAL A 178 -28.04 4.56 -26.26
C VAL A 178 -26.52 4.48 -26.10
N ASP A 179 -25.81 5.25 -26.91
CA ASP A 179 -24.40 5.51 -26.80
C ASP A 179 -24.09 6.19 -25.44
N LEU A 180 -23.17 5.60 -24.66
CA LEU A 180 -22.68 6.12 -23.40
C LEU A 180 -21.32 6.79 -23.49
N THR A 181 -20.71 6.86 -24.69
CA THR A 181 -19.46 7.60 -24.86
C THR A 181 -19.67 9.08 -24.49
N GLY A 182 -18.78 9.64 -23.65
CA GLY A 182 -18.93 11.01 -23.17
C GLY A 182 -20.15 11.25 -22.27
N ILE A 183 -20.67 10.21 -21.60
CA ILE A 183 -21.83 10.36 -20.70
C ILE A 183 -21.58 11.39 -19.59
N THR A 184 -20.36 11.54 -19.14
CA THR A 184 -19.95 12.51 -18.10
C THR A 184 -20.08 13.97 -18.55
N ASP A 185 -20.15 14.23 -19.85
CA ASP A 185 -20.39 15.57 -20.40
C ASP A 185 -21.88 15.91 -20.44
N ARG A 186 -22.74 14.88 -20.29
CA ARG A 186 -24.20 14.98 -20.43
C ARG A 186 -24.93 14.83 -19.10
N LEU A 187 -24.38 14.03 -18.17
CA LEU A 187 -24.96 13.76 -16.87
C LEU A 187 -23.86 13.83 -15.79
N SER A 188 -24.21 14.38 -14.65
CA SER A 188 -23.38 14.28 -13.46
C SER A 188 -23.37 12.86 -12.91
N THR A 189 -22.37 12.55 -12.06
CA THR A 189 -22.30 11.24 -11.38
C THR A 189 -23.58 10.94 -10.57
N ALA A 190 -24.16 11.96 -9.92
CA ALA A 190 -25.38 11.78 -9.13
C ALA A 190 -26.59 11.43 -10.02
N GLU A 191 -26.77 12.13 -11.14
CA GLU A 191 -27.84 11.86 -12.10
C GLU A 191 -27.68 10.50 -12.77
N THR A 192 -26.42 10.11 -13.10
CA THR A 192 -26.13 8.79 -13.67
C THR A 192 -26.50 7.68 -12.68
N ARG A 193 -26.14 7.85 -11.40
CA ARG A 193 -26.47 6.90 -10.34
C ARG A 193 -27.98 6.77 -10.15
N GLU A 194 -28.71 7.85 -10.05
CA GLU A 194 -30.17 7.88 -9.93
C GLU A 194 -30.81 7.14 -11.13
N LEU A 195 -30.32 7.40 -12.33
CA LEU A 195 -30.81 6.76 -13.55
C LEU A 195 -30.53 5.26 -13.59
N ILE A 196 -29.42 4.77 -13.06
CA ILE A 196 -29.12 3.34 -12.93
C ILE A 196 -30.10 2.71 -11.95
N VAL A 197 -30.28 3.31 -10.77
CA VAL A 197 -31.15 2.75 -9.72
C VAL A 197 -32.62 2.76 -10.14
N GLU A 198 -33.11 3.85 -10.70
CA GLU A 198 -34.52 4.02 -11.02
C GLU A 198 -34.93 3.48 -12.40
N GLY A 199 -33.95 3.42 -13.32
CA GLY A 199 -34.22 3.14 -14.73
C GLY A 199 -34.87 4.34 -15.46
N ARG A 200 -34.98 4.27 -16.77
CA ARG A 200 -35.68 5.28 -17.58
C ARG A 200 -36.13 4.73 -18.94
N GLY A 201 -37.42 4.77 -19.21
CA GLY A 201 -37.95 4.32 -20.50
C GLY A 201 -37.76 2.84 -20.70
N ALA A 202 -36.95 2.43 -21.67
CA ALA A 202 -36.61 1.03 -21.91
C ALA A 202 -35.48 0.49 -21.01
N MET A 203 -34.78 1.35 -20.32
CA MET A 203 -33.74 0.96 -19.35
C MET A 203 -34.41 0.50 -18.05
N PRO A 204 -34.18 -0.76 -17.61
CA PRO A 204 -34.75 -1.24 -16.37
C PRO A 204 -34.10 -0.57 -15.13
N SER A 205 -34.75 -0.69 -13.99
CA SER A 205 -34.17 -0.40 -12.70
C SER A 205 -33.11 -1.45 -12.34
N PHE A 206 -32.01 -1.00 -11.74
CA PHE A 206 -30.95 -1.85 -11.18
C PHE A 206 -30.81 -1.58 -9.67
N ASP A 207 -31.93 -1.45 -8.96
CA ASP A 207 -31.99 -1.22 -7.52
C ASP A 207 -31.46 -2.40 -6.68
N SER A 208 -31.24 -3.56 -7.31
CA SER A 208 -30.62 -4.73 -6.70
C SER A 208 -29.08 -4.65 -6.63
N LEU A 209 -28.45 -3.76 -7.40
CA LEU A 209 -27.01 -3.53 -7.32
C LEU A 209 -26.67 -2.79 -6.02
N ASP A 210 -25.59 -3.21 -5.37
CA ASP A 210 -25.15 -2.52 -4.15
C ASP A 210 -24.42 -1.20 -4.46
N GLN A 211 -24.13 -0.43 -3.41
CA GLN A 211 -23.48 0.89 -3.56
C GLN A 211 -22.06 0.81 -4.15
N VAL A 212 -21.38 -0.32 -4.00
CA VAL A 212 -20.03 -0.55 -4.54
C VAL A 212 -20.12 -0.86 -6.04
N GLU A 213 -21.12 -1.62 -6.44
CA GLU A 213 -21.37 -1.98 -7.84
C GLU A 213 -21.83 -0.80 -8.70
N ILE A 214 -22.52 0.18 -8.07
CA ILE A 214 -23.01 1.39 -8.76
C ILE A 214 -21.93 2.48 -8.83
N ASN A 215 -20.93 2.47 -7.95
CA ASN A 215 -19.84 3.46 -7.88
C ASN A 215 -18.66 3.12 -8.76
#